data_ce7d9d725e2720579add033d6df5976b
#
_entry.id   ce7d9d725e2720579add033d6df5976b
#
_cell.length_a   1.000
_cell.length_b   1.000
_cell.length_c   1.000
_cell.angle_alpha   90.00
_cell.angle_beta   90.00
_cell.angle_gamma   90.00
#
_symmetry.space_group_name_H-M   'P 1'
#
loop_
_entity.id
_entity.type
_entity.pdbx_description
1 polymer ?
#
loop_
_entity_poly.entity_id
_entity_poly.type
_entity_poly.pdbx_seq_one_letter_code
_entity_poly.pdbx_strand_id
1 'polypeptide(L)'
;MIRWGAALAILLAVPLPGSASPPSLRDRLGQQVTLEGVAETRKLGAALRGSDFDVWIDRMERWPAEALGRKVRVTGILEERHDLPVYIQKAGEPPAAGIPVPEGTDLREASRRYLVRDSKWSVIP
;
A
#
# COMPACT_ATOMS: atom_id res chain seq x y z
N MET A 1 -12.38 29.35 38.32
CA MET A 1 -12.42 29.38 37.89
C MET A 1 -12.24 28.88 37.15
N ILE A 2 -12.27 28.94 36.71
CA ILE A 2 -12.13 28.70 35.95
C ILE A 2 -12.01 28.02 35.32
N ARG A 3 -11.88 27.91 35.12
CA ARG A 3 -11.56 27.53 34.42
C ARG A 3 -11.49 26.82 33.88
N TRP A 4 -11.41 26.80 33.83
CA TRP A 4 -11.13 26.32 33.23
C TRP A 4 -11.26 25.77 32.48
N GLY A 5 -11.43 25.97 32.37
CA GLY A 5 -11.58 25.72 31.56
C GLY A 5 -11.44 25.17 30.85
N ALA A 6 -11.16 25.37 30.68
CA ALA A 6 -10.78 25.04 29.93
C ALA A 6 -10.54 24.13 29.49
N ALA A 7 -10.41 23.95 29.57
CA ALA A 7 -10.04 23.24 29.14
C ALA A 7 -10.23 22.52 28.48
N LEU A 8 -10.40 22.60 28.34
CA LEU A 8 -10.53 22.05 27.78
C LEU A 8 -10.54 21.62 26.90
N ALA A 9 -10.70 22.05 26.64
CA ALA A 9 -10.66 21.88 25.84
C ALA A 9 -10.07 21.24 25.21
N ILE A 10 -9.67 21.10 25.22
CA ILE A 10 -8.91 20.59 24.75
C ILE A 10 -9.03 19.56 24.36
N LEU A 11 -9.23 19.28 24.52
CA LEU A 11 -9.32 18.52 24.16
C LEU A 11 -9.69 18.12 23.46
N LEU A 12 -9.92 18.60 23.34
CA LEU A 12 -10.24 18.39 22.64
C LEU A 12 -10.02 18.02 21.75
N ALA A 13 -9.68 18.27 21.71
CA ALA A 13 -9.27 18.16 20.74
C ALA A 13 -8.94 16.99 20.31
N VAL A 14 -9.10 16.59 20.63
CA VAL A 14 -8.79 15.55 20.39
C VAL A 14 -9.20 14.99 19.34
N PRO A 15 -8.84 15.06 18.77
CA PRO A 15 -9.32 14.65 17.73
C PRO A 15 -9.81 13.62 17.55
N LEU A 16 -10.36 13.92 17.54
CA LEU A 16 -11.16 13.08 17.16
C LEU A 16 -10.64 12.11 16.27
N PRO A 17 -9.97 11.16 16.77
CA PRO A 17 -9.28 10.20 15.98
C PRO A 17 -10.17 9.55 14.97
N GLY A 18 -11.37 9.28 15.31
CA GLY A 18 -12.24 8.60 14.40
C GLY A 18 -12.71 9.42 13.22
N SER A 19 -12.53 10.71 13.28
CA SER A 19 -13.02 11.55 12.20
C SER A 19 -11.97 11.85 11.15
N ALA A 20 -10.71 11.50 11.39
CA ALA A 20 -9.66 11.77 10.45
C ALA A 20 -9.28 10.50 9.73
N SER A 21 -9.33 10.49 8.41
CA SER A 21 -8.81 9.39 7.61
C SER A 21 -7.31 9.51 7.51
N PRO A 22 -6.59 8.39 7.57
CA PRO A 22 -5.15 8.45 7.32
C PRO A 22 -4.90 8.97 5.92
N PRO A 23 -3.79 9.66 5.68
CA PRO A 23 -3.44 10.08 4.32
C PRO A 23 -3.36 8.87 3.42
N SER A 24 -3.87 9.00 2.21
CA SER A 24 -3.76 7.93 1.25
C SER A 24 -2.31 7.79 0.82
N LEU A 25 -1.96 6.63 0.28
CA LEU A 25 -0.60 6.43 -0.22
C LEU A 25 -0.26 7.45 -1.29
N ARG A 26 -1.23 7.81 -2.12
CA ARG A 26 -1.00 8.79 -3.18
C ARG A 26 -0.46 10.11 -2.65
N ASP A 27 -0.89 10.51 -1.46
CA ASP A 27 -0.46 11.77 -0.86
C ASP A 27 0.96 11.70 -0.30
N ARG A 28 1.54 10.51 -0.26
CA ARG A 28 2.84 10.29 0.35
C ARG A 28 3.90 9.85 -0.65
N LEU A 29 3.61 9.95 -1.93
CA LEU A 29 4.54 9.55 -2.98
C LEU A 29 5.82 10.36 -2.88
N GLY A 30 6.95 9.69 -3.05
CA GLY A 30 8.26 10.32 -2.97
C GLY A 30 8.76 10.54 -1.57
N GLN A 31 7.97 10.20 -0.56
CA GLN A 31 8.34 10.42 0.83
C GLN A 31 8.72 9.09 1.48
N GLN A 32 9.49 9.19 2.55
CA GLN A 32 9.77 8.03 3.37
C GLN A 32 8.52 7.66 4.14
N VAL A 33 8.15 6.40 4.07
CA VAL A 33 6.98 5.88 4.78
C VAL A 33 7.38 4.69 5.62
N THR A 34 6.59 4.44 6.66
CA THR A 34 6.69 3.22 7.45
C THR A 34 5.32 2.57 7.41
N LEU A 35 5.27 1.37 6.87
CA LEU A 35 4.02 0.64 6.66
C LEU A 35 4.09 -0.71 7.37
N GLU A 36 2.95 -1.15 7.88
CA GLU A 36 2.84 -2.45 8.53
C GLU A 36 1.76 -3.27 7.85
N GLY A 37 2.04 -4.53 7.62
CA GLY A 37 1.10 -5.42 6.98
C GLY A 37 1.61 -6.84 6.97
N VAL A 38 0.92 -7.69 6.25
CA VAL A 38 1.27 -9.10 6.13
C VAL A 38 2.14 -9.30 4.90
N ALA A 39 3.26 -9.99 5.09
CA ALA A 39 4.19 -10.29 4.01
C ALA A 39 3.61 -11.40 3.14
N GLU A 40 3.44 -11.12 1.86
CA GLU A 40 2.93 -12.07 0.87
C GLU A 40 3.87 -12.11 -0.33
N THR A 41 4.09 -13.29 -0.86
CA THR A 41 4.81 -13.41 -2.11
C THR A 41 3.79 -13.60 -3.23
N ARG A 42 3.85 -12.72 -4.21
CA ARG A 42 2.91 -12.71 -5.33
C ARG A 42 3.65 -12.95 -6.62
N LYS A 43 2.89 -13.10 -7.70
CA LYS A 43 3.46 -13.39 -8.99
C LYS A 43 4.47 -12.33 -9.43
N LEU A 44 4.25 -11.08 -9.07
CA LEU A 44 5.12 -9.98 -9.47
C LEU A 44 6.13 -9.58 -8.39
N GLY A 45 6.24 -10.33 -7.34
CA GLY A 45 7.24 -10.08 -6.33
C GLY A 45 6.70 -10.09 -4.91
N ALA A 46 7.56 -9.72 -3.97
CA ALA A 46 7.17 -9.62 -2.58
C ALA A 46 6.26 -8.41 -2.38
N ALA A 47 5.18 -8.61 -1.62
CA ALA A 47 4.20 -7.57 -1.38
C ALA A 47 3.89 -7.48 0.10
N LEU A 48 3.37 -6.33 0.50
CA LEU A 48 2.91 -6.07 1.86
C LEU A 48 1.43 -5.73 1.78
N ARG A 49 0.60 -6.55 2.43
CA ARG A 49 -0.84 -6.34 2.45
C ARG A 49 -1.25 -5.69 3.75
N GLY A 50 -1.65 -4.42 3.68
CA GLY A 50 -2.17 -3.70 4.83
C GLY A 50 -3.68 -3.80 4.93
N SER A 51 -4.26 -3.08 5.88
CA SER A 51 -5.71 -3.09 6.09
C SER A 51 -6.44 -2.37 4.95
N ASP A 52 -5.81 -1.36 4.36
CA ASP A 52 -6.42 -0.55 3.31
C ASP A 52 -5.43 -0.23 2.20
N PHE A 53 -4.36 -1.00 2.07
CA PHE A 53 -3.38 -0.79 1.02
C PHE A 53 -2.71 -2.09 0.63
N ASP A 54 -2.15 -2.08 -0.58
CA ASP A 54 -1.23 -3.09 -1.08
C ASP A 54 -0.04 -2.39 -1.68
N VAL A 55 1.16 -2.81 -1.31
CA VAL A 55 2.38 -2.28 -1.93
C VAL A 55 3.30 -3.45 -2.23
N TRP A 56 4.14 -3.28 -3.25
CA TRP A 56 5.22 -4.22 -3.55
C TRP A 56 6.51 -3.67 -2.96
N ILE A 57 7.45 -4.58 -2.73
CA ILE A 57 8.78 -4.19 -2.23
C ILE A 57 9.72 -4.23 -3.43
N ASP A 58 10.31 -3.09 -3.75
CA ASP A 58 11.18 -2.98 -4.91
C ASP A 58 12.39 -3.91 -4.74
N ARG A 59 12.76 -4.59 -5.82
CA ARG A 59 13.92 -5.48 -5.87
C ARG A 59 13.84 -6.68 -4.93
N MET A 60 12.64 -7.06 -4.53
CA MET A 60 12.46 -8.26 -3.73
C MET A 60 11.47 -9.16 -4.45
N GLU A 61 11.94 -10.32 -4.90
CA GLU A 61 11.07 -11.24 -5.64
C GLU A 61 10.18 -12.04 -4.72
N ARG A 62 10.67 -12.34 -3.53
CA ARG A 62 9.91 -13.09 -2.53
C ARG A 62 10.41 -12.75 -1.14
N TRP A 63 9.55 -12.89 -0.18
CA TRP A 63 9.95 -12.75 1.21
C TRP A 63 10.72 -13.98 1.67
N PRO A 64 11.71 -13.81 2.57
CA PRO A 64 12.30 -14.96 3.22
C PRO A 64 11.27 -15.72 4.02
N ALA A 65 11.52 -17.01 4.25
CA ALA A 65 10.57 -17.86 4.96
C ALA A 65 10.24 -17.33 6.35
N GLU A 66 11.20 -16.67 6.99
CA GLU A 66 10.99 -16.12 8.33
C GLU A 66 10.00 -14.96 8.38
N ALA A 67 9.75 -14.33 7.24
CA ALA A 67 8.84 -13.18 7.17
C ALA A 67 7.51 -13.54 6.51
N LEU A 68 7.51 -14.53 5.64
CA LEU A 68 6.35 -14.86 4.84
C LEU A 68 5.14 -15.21 5.71
N GLY A 69 4.02 -14.54 5.47
CA GLY A 69 2.79 -14.75 6.22
C GLY A 69 2.77 -14.05 7.57
N ARG A 70 3.85 -13.37 7.94
CA ARG A 70 3.96 -12.69 9.22
C ARG A 70 3.67 -11.21 9.06
N LYS A 71 3.37 -10.57 10.17
CA LYS A 71 3.23 -9.12 10.18
C LYS A 71 4.61 -8.49 10.16
N VAL A 72 4.82 -7.57 9.24
CA VAL A 72 6.13 -6.99 8.97
C VAL A 72 6.00 -5.47 8.92
N ARG A 73 7.01 -4.79 9.41
CA ARG A 73 7.13 -3.34 9.27
C ARG A 73 8.16 -3.04 8.20
N VAL A 74 7.79 -2.20 7.24
CA VAL A 74 8.65 -1.83 6.13
C VAL A 74 8.81 -0.32 6.12
N THR A 75 10.04 0.15 6.00
CA THR A 75 10.35 1.57 5.87
C THR A 75 11.12 1.79 4.59
N GLY A 76 10.72 2.78 3.82
CA GLY A 76 11.40 3.11 2.56
C GLY A 76 10.68 4.26 1.87
N ILE A 77 11.05 4.49 0.62
CA ILE A 77 10.47 5.58 -0.18
C ILE A 77 9.32 5.04 -1.01
N LEU A 78 8.17 5.67 -0.89
CA LEU A 78 6.98 5.26 -1.64
C LEU A 78 7.05 5.76 -3.07
N GLU A 79 6.80 4.86 -4.02
CA GLU A 79 6.90 5.14 -5.43
C GLU A 79 5.67 4.60 -6.15
N GLU A 80 5.22 5.31 -7.18
CA GLU A 80 4.13 4.86 -8.04
C GLU A 80 4.70 4.42 -9.37
N ARG A 81 4.25 3.28 -9.87
CA ARG A 81 4.62 2.78 -11.20
C ARG A 81 3.38 2.36 -11.96
N HIS A 82 3.50 2.36 -13.29
CA HIS A 82 2.43 1.96 -14.20
C HIS A 82 2.94 0.80 -15.06
N ASP A 83 3.28 -0.29 -14.40
CA ASP A 83 3.94 -1.41 -15.06
C ASP A 83 3.27 -2.76 -14.77
N LEU A 84 2.07 -2.77 -14.20
CA LEU A 84 1.32 -4.01 -14.10
C LEU A 84 0.96 -4.48 -15.52
N PRO A 85 1.11 -5.78 -15.80
CA PRO A 85 0.89 -6.30 -17.17
C PRO A 85 -0.61 -6.49 -17.45
N VAL A 86 -1.33 -5.38 -17.58
CA VAL A 86 -2.76 -5.42 -17.86
C VAL A 86 -3.01 -5.44 -19.36
N TYR A 87 -4.11 -6.08 -19.76
CA TYR A 87 -4.50 -6.11 -21.16
C TYR A 87 -6.03 -6.13 -21.27
N ILE A 88 -6.54 -5.61 -22.39
CA ILE A 88 -7.98 -5.64 -22.66
C ILE A 88 -8.37 -7.06 -23.07
N GLN A 89 -9.29 -7.66 -22.33
CA GLN A 89 -9.85 -8.97 -22.65
C GLN A 89 -11.12 -8.75 -23.44
N LYS A 90 -11.15 -9.22 -24.69
CA LYS A 90 -12.33 -9.14 -25.54
C LYS A 90 -13.07 -10.46 -25.54
N ALA A 91 -14.38 -10.38 -25.71
CA ALA A 91 -15.20 -11.58 -25.74
C ALA A 91 -14.77 -12.49 -26.87
N GLY A 92 -14.61 -13.77 -26.58
CA GLY A 92 -14.24 -14.77 -27.57
C GLY A 92 -12.76 -14.89 -27.83
N GLU A 93 -11.94 -14.04 -27.25
CA GLU A 93 -10.48 -14.17 -27.41
C GLU A 93 -9.90 -15.08 -26.35
N PRO A 94 -8.85 -15.84 -26.69
CA PRO A 94 -8.20 -16.66 -25.68
C PRO A 94 -7.49 -15.78 -24.67
N PRO A 95 -7.33 -16.25 -23.42
CA PRO A 95 -6.62 -15.47 -22.42
C PRO A 95 -5.16 -15.31 -22.78
N ALA A 96 -4.61 -14.14 -22.49
CA ALA A 96 -3.19 -13.86 -22.66
C ALA A 96 -2.52 -13.83 -21.30
N ALA A 97 -1.19 -13.74 -21.29
CA ALA A 97 -0.47 -13.56 -20.04
C ALA A 97 -0.75 -12.17 -19.48
N GLY A 98 -0.89 -12.08 -18.16
CA GLY A 98 -1.12 -10.82 -17.50
C GLY A 98 -2.48 -10.75 -16.83
N ILE A 99 -2.92 -9.53 -16.59
CA ILE A 99 -4.15 -9.25 -15.84
C ILE A 99 -5.22 -8.78 -16.84
N PRO A 100 -6.30 -9.55 -17.06
CA PRO A 100 -7.34 -9.13 -17.99
C PRO A 100 -8.21 -8.04 -17.39
N VAL A 101 -8.53 -7.03 -18.21
CA VAL A 101 -9.45 -5.96 -17.83
C VAL A 101 -10.49 -5.79 -18.95
N PRO A 102 -11.69 -5.33 -18.64
CA PRO A 102 -12.74 -5.19 -19.65
C PRO A 102 -12.43 -4.07 -20.64
N GLU A 103 -13.11 -4.12 -21.79
CA GLU A 103 -13.01 -3.05 -22.77
C GLU A 103 -13.45 -1.73 -22.15
N GLY A 104 -12.79 -0.65 -22.56
CA GLY A 104 -13.06 0.67 -22.01
C GLY A 104 -12.26 1.00 -20.77
N THR A 105 -11.49 0.05 -20.25
CA THR A 105 -10.64 0.30 -19.09
C THR A 105 -9.47 1.21 -19.48
N ASP A 106 -9.20 2.20 -18.63
CA ASP A 106 -8.00 3.02 -18.77
C ASP A 106 -6.79 2.17 -18.36
N LEU A 107 -5.99 1.77 -19.35
CA LEU A 107 -4.87 0.85 -19.10
C LEU A 107 -3.80 1.50 -18.24
N ARG A 108 -3.60 2.80 -18.35
CA ARG A 108 -2.62 3.47 -17.50
C ARG A 108 -3.03 3.38 -16.03
N GLU A 109 -4.30 3.66 -15.75
CA GLU A 109 -4.78 3.59 -14.38
C GLU A 109 -4.79 2.15 -13.87
N ALA A 110 -5.21 1.22 -14.70
CA ALA A 110 -5.25 -0.19 -14.33
C ALA A 110 -3.87 -0.79 -14.09
N SER A 111 -2.84 -0.23 -14.72
CA SER A 111 -1.46 -0.71 -14.56
C SER A 111 -0.73 -0.09 -13.38
N ARG A 112 -1.39 0.79 -12.64
CA ARG A 112 -0.76 1.49 -11.52
C ARG A 112 -0.55 0.55 -10.34
N ARG A 113 0.62 0.67 -9.74
CA ARG A 113 0.91 0.02 -8.47
C ARG A 113 1.83 0.91 -7.64
N TYR A 114 1.85 0.65 -6.34
CA TYR A 114 2.74 1.35 -5.44
C TYR A 114 3.83 0.40 -4.97
N LEU A 115 5.05 0.92 -4.86
CA LEU A 115 6.20 0.16 -4.38
C LEU A 115 6.91 0.95 -3.30
N VAL A 116 7.60 0.24 -2.43
CA VAL A 116 8.53 0.83 -1.47
C VAL A 116 9.92 0.48 -1.94
N ARG A 117 10.72 1.51 -2.25
CA ARG A 117 12.09 1.31 -2.68
C ARG A 117 13.05 1.65 -1.57
N ASP A 118 14.27 1.14 -1.68
CA ASP A 118 15.32 1.34 -0.68
C ASP A 118 14.80 0.94 0.70
N SER A 119 14.14 -0.20 0.75
CA SER A 119 13.37 -0.60 1.93
C SER A 119 14.24 -1.32 2.97
N LYS A 120 13.82 -1.16 4.21
CA LYS A 120 14.28 -1.97 5.33
C LYS A 120 13.06 -2.54 6.00
N TRP A 121 13.16 -3.76 6.48
CA TRP A 121 12.00 -4.40 7.07
C TRP A 121 12.37 -5.20 8.31
N SER A 122 11.38 -5.44 9.16
CA SER A 122 11.54 -6.30 10.32
C SER A 122 10.21 -6.95 10.63
N VAL A 123 10.27 -8.18 11.16
CA VAL A 123 9.08 -8.89 11.59
C VAL A 123 8.61 -8.28 12.89
N ILE A 124 7.30 -8.07 13.00
CA ILE A 124 6.68 -7.53 14.21
C ILE A 124 6.35 -8.71 15.11
N PRO A 125 6.83 -8.69 16.36
CA PRO A 125 6.53 -9.80 17.29
C PRO A 125 5.06 -9.93 17.62
#